data_e70efd3fd861beb9ec4b25c14d8bf0d4
#
_entry.id   e70efd3fd861beb9ec4b25c14d8bf0d4
#
_cell.length_a   1.000
_cell.length_b   1.000
_cell.length_c   1.000
_cell.angle_alpha   90.00
_cell.angle_beta   90.00
_cell.angle_gamma   90.00
#
_symmetry.space_group_name_H-M   'P 1'
#
loop_
_entity.id
_entity.type
_entity.pdbx_description
1 polymer ?
#
loop_
_entity_poly.entity_id
_entity_poly.type
_entity_poly.pdbx_seq_one_letter_code
_entity_poly.pdbx_strand_id
1 'polypeptide(L)'
;MALSKAVDSAETVKFVILSWGNYNDNMPKNEVNKKLIERVSKSEKLMYVAKFLGKYKDIYFGKNKNGYVFGRGEKYDITMGNNISKALTSELSLLSDRKLIPVFIRKYQNKRLKQYRRREPICKGKGDIIVCLDESSSTYGVNQAWGMAVAMVLLHICHENKRNFALIHFSDKIKTDIFRADDSDMQKRMMEASETFLKGSTDFEKPIKKAISLIQDEKWNNADIVFITDGICNLSDECEKYVKEMQSKHKFSITGILLDEGENMSFSLEKFAKKIYRTSELCKDDIAVDIMKNRR
;
A
#
# COMPACT_ATOMS: atom_id res chain seq x y z
N MET A 1 -1.16 -37.17 6.08
CA MET A 1 0.20 -36.58 5.94
C MET A 1 0.63 -36.36 4.47
N ALA A 2 0.59 -37.34 3.58
CA ALA A 2 1.01 -37.15 2.17
C ALA A 2 0.10 -36.19 1.38
N LEU A 3 -1.22 -36.27 1.56
CA LEU A 3 -2.19 -35.41 0.87
C LEU A 3 -2.06 -33.94 1.29
N SER A 4 -1.85 -33.65 2.59
CA SER A 4 -1.63 -32.31 3.10
C SER A 4 -0.37 -31.67 2.48
N LYS A 5 0.74 -32.42 2.42
CA LYS A 5 1.99 -31.95 1.80
C LYS A 5 1.83 -31.69 0.29
N ALA A 6 1.02 -32.49 -0.40
CA ALA A 6 0.76 -32.31 -1.82
C ALA A 6 -0.09 -31.05 -2.07
N VAL A 7 -1.09 -30.77 -1.23
CA VAL A 7 -1.91 -29.55 -1.30
C VAL A 7 -1.05 -28.32 -1.02
N ASP A 8 -0.25 -28.33 0.03
CA ASP A 8 0.65 -27.21 0.38
C ASP A 8 1.65 -26.92 -0.76
N SER A 9 2.16 -27.97 -1.41
CA SER A 9 3.05 -27.82 -2.57
C SER A 9 2.33 -27.22 -3.79
N ALA A 10 1.10 -27.65 -4.05
CA ALA A 10 0.30 -27.13 -5.16
C ALA A 10 -0.10 -25.66 -4.94
N GLU A 11 -0.44 -25.27 -3.71
CA GLU A 11 -0.72 -23.88 -3.36
C GLU A 11 0.52 -23.01 -3.50
N THR A 12 1.68 -23.50 -3.06
CA THR A 12 2.95 -22.77 -3.21
C THR A 12 3.27 -22.53 -4.69
N VAL A 13 3.12 -23.55 -5.54
CA VAL A 13 3.32 -23.40 -7.00
C VAL A 13 2.34 -22.39 -7.58
N LYS A 14 1.07 -22.46 -7.18
CA LYS A 14 0.05 -21.48 -7.60
C LYS A 14 0.46 -20.07 -7.22
N PHE A 15 0.90 -19.82 -5.99
CA PHE A 15 1.33 -18.50 -5.53
C PHE A 15 2.59 -18.01 -6.26
N VAL A 16 3.54 -18.86 -6.55
CA VAL A 16 4.73 -18.50 -7.33
C VAL A 16 4.34 -18.03 -8.73
N ILE A 17 3.47 -18.76 -9.42
CA ILE A 17 3.00 -18.40 -10.76
C ILE A 17 2.17 -17.11 -10.72
N LEU A 18 1.29 -16.92 -9.75
CA LEU A 18 0.50 -15.70 -9.59
C LEU A 18 1.39 -14.48 -9.27
N SER A 19 2.47 -14.69 -8.50
CA SER A 19 3.35 -13.61 -8.06
C SER A 19 4.23 -13.09 -9.17
N TRP A 20 4.87 -13.97 -9.92
CA TRP A 20 5.89 -13.62 -10.91
C TRP A 20 5.65 -14.21 -12.31
N GLY A 21 4.58 -14.95 -12.53
CA GLY A 21 4.26 -15.53 -13.83
C GLY A 21 3.88 -14.46 -14.86
N ASN A 22 4.37 -14.60 -16.09
CA ASN A 22 4.00 -13.74 -17.20
C ASN A 22 2.67 -14.19 -17.82
N TYR A 23 1.69 -13.29 -17.82
CA TYR A 23 0.42 -13.52 -18.51
C TYR A 23 0.47 -13.18 -20.01
N ASN A 24 1.50 -12.46 -20.49
CA ASN A 24 1.49 -11.82 -21.81
C ASN A 24 2.62 -12.25 -22.79
N ASP A 25 3.49 -13.20 -22.45
CA ASP A 25 4.58 -13.54 -23.35
C ASP A 25 4.33 -14.79 -24.23
N ASN A 26 4.72 -14.66 -25.50
CA ASN A 26 4.68 -15.72 -26.54
C ASN A 26 5.62 -16.91 -26.29
N MET A 27 6.26 -17.00 -25.13
CA MET A 27 7.08 -18.16 -24.77
C MET A 27 6.25 -19.33 -24.24
N PRO A 28 6.68 -20.59 -24.44
CA PRO A 28 5.99 -21.73 -23.89
C PRO A 28 5.94 -21.61 -22.36
N LYS A 29 4.74 -21.32 -21.84
CA LYS A 29 4.44 -21.02 -20.42
C LYS A 29 5.03 -22.04 -19.44
N ASN A 30 5.25 -23.26 -19.87
CA ASN A 30 5.77 -24.35 -19.03
C ASN A 30 7.25 -24.22 -18.69
N GLU A 31 8.10 -23.81 -19.63
CA GLU A 31 9.56 -23.71 -19.38
C GLU A 31 9.91 -22.48 -18.50
N VAL A 32 9.25 -21.34 -18.77
CA VAL A 32 9.46 -20.11 -17.97
C VAL A 32 9.00 -20.36 -16.53
N ASN A 33 7.83 -20.96 -16.34
CA ASN A 33 7.31 -21.29 -15.02
C ASN A 33 8.18 -22.31 -14.29
N LYS A 34 8.75 -23.30 -14.98
CA LYS A 34 9.65 -24.27 -14.37
C LYS A 34 10.91 -23.63 -13.84
N LYS A 35 11.60 -22.79 -14.62
CA LYS A 35 12.79 -22.04 -14.18
C LYS A 35 12.47 -21.10 -13.02
N LEU A 36 11.31 -20.45 -13.05
CA LEU A 36 10.83 -19.59 -12.00
C LEU A 36 10.63 -20.38 -10.68
N ILE A 37 9.92 -21.50 -10.73
CA ILE A 37 9.69 -22.37 -9.58
C ILE A 37 11.01 -22.88 -9.02
N GLU A 38 11.95 -23.31 -9.86
CA GLU A 38 13.29 -23.76 -9.45
C GLU A 38 14.09 -22.64 -8.76
N ARG A 39 13.98 -21.40 -9.23
CA ARG A 39 14.66 -20.26 -8.61
C ARG A 39 14.06 -19.92 -7.25
N VAL A 40 12.72 -19.86 -7.16
CA VAL A 40 12.02 -19.54 -5.93
C VAL A 40 12.21 -20.65 -4.88
N SER A 41 12.17 -21.92 -5.27
CA SER A 41 12.35 -23.05 -4.36
C SER A 41 13.73 -23.13 -3.69
N LYS A 42 14.74 -22.48 -4.29
CA LYS A 42 16.10 -22.38 -3.72
C LYS A 42 16.25 -21.33 -2.63
N SER A 43 15.26 -20.43 -2.48
CA SER A 43 15.31 -19.33 -1.51
C SER A 43 14.08 -19.32 -0.63
N GLU A 44 14.29 -19.58 0.66
CA GLU A 44 13.22 -19.53 1.67
C GLU A 44 12.53 -18.14 1.69
N LYS A 45 13.31 -17.06 1.59
CA LYS A 45 12.80 -15.70 1.50
C LYS A 45 11.84 -15.54 0.32
N LEU A 46 12.25 -15.97 -0.88
CA LEU A 46 11.40 -15.86 -2.07
C LEU A 46 10.13 -16.69 -1.96
N MET A 47 10.18 -17.83 -1.29
CA MET A 47 8.99 -18.65 -1.03
C MET A 47 7.98 -17.92 -0.13
N TYR A 48 8.45 -17.30 0.96
CA TYR A 48 7.57 -16.48 1.81
C TYR A 48 7.02 -15.27 1.07
N VAL A 49 7.86 -14.57 0.31
CA VAL A 49 7.42 -13.44 -0.54
C VAL A 49 6.36 -13.90 -1.54
N ALA A 50 6.56 -15.06 -2.21
CA ALA A 50 5.59 -15.62 -3.15
C ALA A 50 4.23 -15.87 -2.50
N LYS A 51 4.25 -16.48 -1.32
CA LYS A 51 3.03 -16.81 -0.56
C LYS A 51 2.22 -15.55 -0.21
N PHE A 52 2.86 -14.54 0.35
CA PHE A 52 2.19 -13.29 0.70
C PHE A 52 1.76 -12.51 -0.55
N LEU A 53 2.64 -12.37 -1.52
CA LEU A 53 2.37 -11.63 -2.75
C LEU A 53 1.23 -12.27 -3.55
N GLY A 54 1.22 -13.60 -3.68
CA GLY A 54 0.15 -14.34 -4.34
C GLY A 54 -1.19 -14.15 -3.64
N LYS A 55 -1.22 -14.23 -2.30
CA LYS A 55 -2.41 -13.97 -1.48
C LYS A 55 -2.95 -12.56 -1.70
N TYR A 56 -2.09 -11.55 -1.65
CA TYR A 56 -2.51 -10.17 -1.79
C TYR A 56 -2.93 -9.83 -3.21
N LYS A 57 -2.28 -10.39 -4.22
CA LYS A 57 -2.74 -10.29 -5.60
C LYS A 57 -4.12 -10.91 -5.78
N ASP A 58 -4.36 -12.09 -5.23
CA ASP A 58 -5.69 -12.75 -5.29
C ASP A 58 -6.77 -11.88 -4.62
N ILE A 59 -6.48 -11.28 -3.47
CA ILE A 59 -7.40 -10.35 -2.78
C ILE A 59 -7.66 -9.10 -3.63
N TYR A 60 -6.61 -8.54 -4.22
CA TYR A 60 -6.72 -7.32 -5.02
C TYR A 60 -7.48 -7.56 -6.33
N PHE A 61 -7.11 -8.60 -7.08
CA PHE A 61 -7.74 -8.94 -8.36
C PHE A 61 -9.08 -9.65 -8.21
N GLY A 62 -9.26 -10.48 -7.19
CA GLY A 62 -10.52 -11.17 -6.92
C GLY A 62 -11.68 -10.20 -6.67
N LYS A 63 -11.42 -9.09 -5.98
CA LYS A 63 -12.40 -8.01 -5.79
C LYS A 63 -12.68 -7.21 -7.07
N ASN A 64 -11.75 -7.20 -8.01
CA ASN A 64 -11.92 -6.51 -9.29
C ASN A 64 -12.77 -7.32 -10.28
N LYS A 65 -12.77 -8.66 -10.21
CA LYS A 65 -13.62 -9.52 -11.07
C LYS A 65 -15.11 -9.33 -10.81
N ASN A 66 -15.50 -8.87 -9.63
CA ASN A 66 -16.89 -8.59 -9.29
C ASN A 66 -17.40 -7.22 -9.73
N GLY A 67 -16.77 -6.58 -10.72
CA GLY A 67 -17.34 -5.53 -11.55
C GLY A 67 -17.77 -4.22 -10.87
N TYR A 68 -17.65 -4.09 -9.57
CA TYR A 68 -17.94 -2.85 -8.87
C TYR A 68 -16.71 -1.94 -8.86
N VAL A 69 -16.39 -1.38 -10.01
CA VAL A 69 -15.76 -0.06 -10.05
C VAL A 69 -16.78 0.87 -9.40
N PHE A 70 -16.55 1.22 -8.14
CA PHE A 70 -17.40 2.19 -7.47
C PHE A 70 -17.33 3.50 -8.24
N GLY A 71 -18.31 3.73 -9.12
CA GLY A 71 -18.43 4.96 -9.85
C GLY A 71 -18.46 6.13 -8.88
N ARG A 72 -17.88 7.26 -9.26
CA ARG A 72 -17.94 8.51 -8.52
C ARG A 72 -19.39 8.78 -8.13
N GLY A 73 -19.73 8.67 -6.85
CA GLY A 73 -20.99 9.11 -6.32
C GLY A 73 -22.09 8.06 -6.19
N GLU A 74 -21.81 6.77 -6.23
CA GLU A 74 -22.84 5.78 -5.88
C GLU A 74 -23.35 5.99 -4.45
N LYS A 75 -24.65 6.22 -4.40
CA LYS A 75 -25.44 6.35 -3.16
C LYS A 75 -25.68 4.94 -2.64
N TYR A 76 -25.02 4.53 -1.56
CA TYR A 76 -25.12 3.15 -1.08
C TYR A 76 -25.94 2.99 0.19
N ASP A 77 -26.19 4.09 0.92
CA ASP A 77 -26.88 4.05 2.21
C ASP A 77 -27.51 5.41 2.51
N ILE A 78 -28.45 5.44 3.46
CA ILE A 78 -29.12 6.63 3.93
C ILE A 78 -28.71 6.85 5.39
N THR A 79 -28.21 8.03 5.69
CA THR A 79 -27.88 8.47 7.06
C THR A 79 -28.64 9.74 7.39
N MET A 80 -28.71 10.11 8.66
CA MET A 80 -29.29 11.36 9.10
C MET A 80 -28.20 12.42 9.35
N GLY A 81 -28.46 13.67 8.99
CA GLY A 81 -27.52 14.76 9.20
C GLY A 81 -28.10 16.11 8.81
N ASN A 82 -27.26 17.12 8.63
CA ASN A 82 -27.65 18.48 8.26
C ASN A 82 -26.93 19.02 7.00
N ASN A 83 -26.34 18.15 6.17
CA ASN A 83 -25.69 18.59 4.95
C ASN A 83 -26.70 18.60 3.79
N ILE A 84 -27.14 19.78 3.37
CA ILE A 84 -28.14 19.96 2.33
C ILE A 84 -27.68 19.39 0.99
N SER A 85 -26.41 19.49 0.64
CA SER A 85 -25.87 18.96 -0.63
C SER A 85 -25.95 17.43 -0.75
N LYS A 86 -26.09 16.74 0.38
CA LYS A 86 -26.25 15.28 0.45
C LYS A 86 -27.69 14.86 0.73
N ALA A 87 -28.61 15.82 0.92
CA ALA A 87 -30.01 15.52 1.24
C ALA A 87 -30.71 14.75 0.12
N LEU A 88 -31.61 13.83 0.51
CA LEU A 88 -32.47 13.14 -0.45
C LEU A 88 -33.39 14.14 -1.16
N THR A 89 -33.73 13.86 -2.41
CA THR A 89 -34.69 14.66 -3.17
C THR A 89 -36.03 14.78 -2.44
N SER A 90 -36.46 13.74 -1.71
CA SER A 90 -37.65 13.74 -0.87
C SER A 90 -37.57 14.71 0.33
N GLU A 91 -36.40 14.98 0.85
CA GLU A 91 -36.21 16.01 1.89
C GLU A 91 -36.19 17.41 1.28
N LEU A 92 -35.62 17.57 0.09
CA LEU A 92 -35.59 18.85 -0.63
C LEU A 92 -36.98 19.24 -1.15
N SER A 93 -37.87 18.28 -1.45
CA SER A 93 -39.24 18.55 -1.87
C SER A 93 -40.08 19.23 -0.80
N LEU A 94 -39.67 19.12 0.49
CA LEU A 94 -40.30 19.89 1.57
C LEU A 94 -40.14 21.40 1.42
N LEU A 95 -39.19 21.86 0.62
CA LEU A 95 -38.97 23.28 0.34
C LEU A 95 -39.90 23.83 -0.75
N SER A 96 -40.57 22.96 -1.49
CA SER A 96 -41.50 23.37 -2.57
C SER A 96 -42.87 23.86 -2.05
N ASP A 97 -43.25 23.49 -0.82
CA ASP A 97 -44.48 23.93 -0.20
C ASP A 97 -44.16 24.77 1.05
N ARG A 98 -44.70 26.01 1.07
CA ARG A 98 -44.53 26.95 2.20
C ARG A 98 -44.95 26.35 3.54
N LYS A 99 -45.95 25.48 3.55
CA LYS A 99 -46.45 24.81 4.78
C LYS A 99 -45.45 23.77 5.31
N LEU A 100 -44.59 23.21 4.47
CA LEU A 100 -43.65 22.17 4.83
C LEU A 100 -42.24 22.72 5.14
N ILE A 101 -41.96 23.97 4.81
CA ILE A 101 -40.67 24.63 5.13
C ILE A 101 -40.32 24.53 6.63
N PRO A 102 -41.23 24.77 7.58
CA PRO A 102 -40.91 24.63 9.01
C PRO A 102 -40.48 23.22 9.40
N VAL A 103 -41.03 22.20 8.72
CA VAL A 103 -40.65 20.79 8.95
C VAL A 103 -39.22 20.55 8.47
N PHE A 104 -38.85 21.10 7.30
CA PHE A 104 -37.48 21.02 6.79
C PHE A 104 -36.50 21.69 7.75
N ILE A 105 -36.79 22.92 8.20
CA ILE A 105 -35.93 23.67 9.13
C ILE A 105 -35.73 22.89 10.44
N ARG A 106 -36.82 22.33 11.01
CA ARG A 106 -36.73 21.52 12.22
C ARG A 106 -35.85 20.28 12.02
N LYS A 107 -35.99 19.59 10.90
CA LYS A 107 -35.14 18.44 10.56
C LYS A 107 -33.68 18.85 10.38
N TYR A 108 -33.42 19.98 9.73
CA TYR A 108 -32.06 20.52 9.53
C TYR A 108 -31.40 20.86 10.86
N GLN A 109 -32.08 21.60 11.74
CA GLN A 109 -31.55 21.99 13.05
C GLN A 109 -31.26 20.78 13.94
N ASN A 110 -32.11 19.77 13.88
CA ASN A 110 -31.99 18.55 14.68
C ASN A 110 -31.07 17.49 14.02
N LYS A 111 -30.39 17.81 12.92
CA LYS A 111 -29.53 16.88 12.15
C LYS A 111 -30.26 15.60 11.69
N ARG A 112 -31.56 15.72 11.38
CA ARG A 112 -32.46 14.60 11.01
C ARG A 112 -32.87 14.60 9.54
N LEU A 113 -32.21 15.36 8.66
CA LEU A 113 -32.40 15.24 7.23
C LEU A 113 -31.83 13.90 6.76
N LYS A 114 -32.62 13.14 6.00
CA LYS A 114 -32.14 11.95 5.33
C LYS A 114 -31.15 12.35 4.25
N GLN A 115 -29.95 11.79 4.30
CA GLN A 115 -28.86 12.14 3.42
C GLN A 115 -28.30 10.89 2.78
N TYR A 116 -27.89 11.00 1.52
CA TYR A 116 -27.14 9.92 0.88
C TYR A 116 -25.75 9.81 1.50
N ARG A 117 -25.43 8.63 2.00
CA ARG A 117 -24.07 8.25 2.29
C ARG A 117 -23.42 7.89 0.95
N ARG A 118 -22.62 8.79 0.42
CA ARG A 118 -21.82 8.52 -0.77
C ARG A 118 -20.55 7.85 -0.31
N ARG A 119 -20.17 6.77 -0.95
CA ARG A 119 -18.78 6.32 -0.87
C ARG A 119 -17.98 7.34 -1.67
N GLU A 120 -17.35 8.25 -0.97
CA GLU A 120 -16.34 9.09 -1.62
C GLU A 120 -15.28 8.12 -2.14
N PRO A 121 -14.95 8.16 -3.43
CA PRO A 121 -13.77 7.45 -3.89
C PRO A 121 -12.62 8.03 -3.08
N ILE A 122 -11.97 7.20 -2.29
CA ILE A 122 -10.71 7.56 -1.62
C ILE A 122 -9.64 7.61 -2.71
N CYS A 123 -9.85 8.45 -3.70
CA CYS A 123 -8.92 8.75 -4.77
C CYS A 123 -7.97 9.87 -4.34
N LYS A 124 -7.38 9.73 -3.16
CA LYS A 124 -6.29 10.60 -2.71
C LYS A 124 -5.00 9.80 -2.73
N GLY A 125 -4.47 9.53 -3.86
CA GLY A 125 -3.24 8.78 -4.02
C GLY A 125 -3.00 8.43 -5.47
N LYS A 126 -3.28 9.36 -6.37
CA LYS A 126 -2.96 9.19 -7.80
C LYS A 126 -1.49 9.47 -8.11
N GLY A 127 -0.67 9.75 -7.10
CA GLY A 127 0.75 10.01 -7.24
C GLY A 127 1.60 8.74 -7.32
N ASP A 128 2.85 8.94 -7.65
CA ASP A 128 3.88 7.92 -7.60
C ASP A 128 4.08 7.40 -6.17
N ILE A 129 4.69 6.26 -6.00
CA ILE A 129 4.91 5.66 -4.67
C ILE A 129 6.40 5.38 -4.47
N ILE A 130 6.92 5.77 -3.32
CA ILE A 130 8.26 5.44 -2.86
C ILE A 130 8.12 4.57 -1.61
N VAL A 131 8.63 3.35 -1.65
CA VAL A 131 8.66 2.45 -0.49
C VAL A 131 10.06 2.41 0.07
N CYS A 132 10.21 2.74 1.35
CA CYS A 132 11.43 2.51 2.11
C CYS A 132 11.21 1.23 2.92
N LEU A 133 12.00 0.20 2.63
CA LEU A 133 11.91 -1.12 3.25
C LEU A 133 13.14 -1.39 4.11
N ASP A 134 12.91 -1.58 5.38
CA ASP A 134 13.95 -1.98 6.34
C ASP A 134 14.41 -3.41 6.07
N GLU A 135 15.71 -3.55 5.88
CA GLU A 135 16.39 -4.82 5.68
C GLU A 135 17.56 -4.99 6.67
N SER A 136 17.42 -4.39 7.85
CA SER A 136 18.30 -4.63 8.98
C SER A 136 18.24 -6.08 9.45
N SER A 137 19.21 -6.47 10.26
CA SER A 137 19.29 -7.87 10.70
C SER A 137 18.11 -8.30 11.58
N SER A 138 17.42 -7.38 12.24
CA SER A 138 16.23 -7.64 13.07
C SER A 138 15.00 -8.03 12.25
N THR A 139 14.85 -7.46 11.04
CA THR A 139 13.71 -7.77 10.17
C THR A 139 13.77 -9.15 9.53
N TYR A 140 14.89 -9.87 9.63
CA TYR A 140 15.12 -11.13 8.93
C TYR A 140 13.99 -12.15 9.13
N GLY A 141 13.61 -12.84 8.05
CA GLY A 141 12.61 -13.90 8.07
C GLY A 141 11.23 -13.45 7.57
N VAL A 142 10.19 -13.77 8.33
CA VAL A 142 8.79 -13.57 7.93
C VAL A 142 8.43 -12.09 7.80
N ASN A 143 8.94 -11.24 8.69
CA ASN A 143 8.66 -9.80 8.68
C ASN A 143 9.22 -9.14 7.41
N GLN A 144 10.44 -9.45 7.05
CA GLN A 144 11.07 -8.98 5.82
C GLN A 144 10.31 -9.46 4.58
N ALA A 145 9.98 -10.75 4.53
CA ALA A 145 9.24 -11.31 3.40
C ALA A 145 7.86 -10.68 3.24
N TRP A 146 7.18 -10.39 4.34
CA TRP A 146 5.91 -9.69 4.34
C TRP A 146 6.04 -8.25 3.84
N GLY A 147 7.01 -7.48 4.37
CA GLY A 147 7.27 -6.12 3.92
C GLY A 147 7.61 -6.04 2.44
N MET A 148 8.45 -6.97 1.96
CA MET A 148 8.77 -7.11 0.54
C MET A 148 7.52 -7.43 -0.30
N ALA A 149 6.65 -8.33 0.15
CA ALA A 149 5.44 -8.67 -0.57
C ALA A 149 4.50 -7.47 -0.67
N VAL A 150 4.34 -6.67 0.38
CA VAL A 150 3.56 -5.42 0.34
C VAL A 150 4.17 -4.45 -0.66
N ALA A 151 5.49 -4.25 -0.64
CA ALA A 151 6.18 -3.38 -1.61
C ALA A 151 5.95 -3.84 -3.06
N MET A 152 6.02 -5.15 -3.32
CA MET A 152 5.80 -5.72 -4.65
C MET A 152 4.34 -5.59 -5.13
N VAL A 153 3.36 -5.67 -4.24
CA VAL A 153 1.96 -5.39 -4.60
C VAL A 153 1.76 -3.92 -4.93
N LEU A 154 2.35 -3.01 -4.14
CA LEU A 154 2.31 -1.58 -4.44
C LEU A 154 2.98 -1.25 -5.78
N LEU A 155 4.11 -1.88 -6.09
CA LEU A 155 4.76 -1.78 -7.40
C LEU A 155 3.80 -2.21 -8.52
N HIS A 156 3.12 -3.35 -8.35
CA HIS A 156 2.18 -3.85 -9.34
C HIS A 156 0.98 -2.89 -9.55
N ILE A 157 0.45 -2.34 -8.46
CA ILE A 157 -0.61 -1.31 -8.51
C ILE A 157 -0.11 -0.05 -9.25
N CYS A 158 1.12 0.38 -9.00
CA CYS A 158 1.71 1.52 -9.70
C CYS A 158 1.82 1.25 -11.20
N HIS A 159 2.34 0.09 -11.58
CA HIS A 159 2.50 -0.29 -12.97
C HIS A 159 1.15 -0.36 -13.72
N GLU A 160 0.12 -1.00 -13.16
CA GLU A 160 -1.23 -1.01 -13.75
C GLU A 160 -1.82 0.38 -13.95
N ASN A 161 -1.51 1.31 -13.04
CA ASN A 161 -2.00 2.67 -13.10
C ASN A 161 -1.03 3.63 -13.82
N LYS A 162 0.00 3.11 -14.50
CA LYS A 162 1.02 3.89 -15.21
C LYS A 162 1.69 4.95 -14.34
N ARG A 163 2.09 4.55 -13.13
CA ARG A 163 2.78 5.39 -12.14
C ARG A 163 4.20 4.90 -11.94
N ASN A 164 5.10 5.80 -11.59
CA ASN A 164 6.44 5.44 -11.18
C ASN A 164 6.44 4.85 -9.77
N PHE A 165 7.39 3.98 -9.52
CA PHE A 165 7.59 3.36 -8.23
C PHE A 165 9.09 3.30 -7.91
N ALA A 166 9.47 3.58 -6.65
CA ALA A 166 10.81 3.32 -6.16
C ALA A 166 10.75 2.42 -4.92
N LEU A 167 11.66 1.47 -4.88
CA LEU A 167 11.96 0.68 -3.70
C LEU A 167 13.33 1.07 -3.18
N ILE A 168 13.37 1.59 -1.97
CA ILE A 168 14.60 1.93 -1.26
C ILE A 168 14.79 0.87 -0.17
N HIS A 169 15.67 -0.07 -0.43
CA HIS A 169 16.16 -1.00 0.58
C HIS A 169 17.11 -0.26 1.50
N PHE A 170 16.93 -0.38 2.78
CA PHE A 170 17.83 0.29 3.73
C PHE A 170 18.18 -0.58 4.95
N SER A 171 19.36 -0.29 5.45
CA SER A 171 19.93 -0.72 6.73
C SER A 171 20.88 0.40 7.21
N ASP A 172 22.14 0.14 7.48
CA ASP A 172 23.25 1.13 7.52
C ASP A 172 23.65 1.59 6.11
N LYS A 173 23.25 0.83 5.09
CA LYS A 173 23.41 1.11 3.66
C LYS A 173 22.07 1.32 2.98
N ILE A 174 22.08 1.88 1.78
CA ILE A 174 20.89 2.01 0.96
C ILE A 174 21.13 1.44 -0.44
N LYS A 175 20.11 0.78 -1.00
CA LYS A 175 20.02 0.41 -2.41
C LYS A 175 18.68 0.89 -2.94
N THR A 176 18.65 1.50 -4.11
CA THR A 176 17.43 2.04 -4.70
C THR A 176 17.16 1.39 -6.03
N ASP A 177 16.00 0.77 -6.17
CA ASP A 177 15.49 0.21 -7.41
C ASP A 177 14.31 1.07 -7.88
N ILE A 178 14.45 1.70 -9.06
CA ILE A 178 13.44 2.61 -9.64
C ILE A 178 12.75 1.90 -10.79
N PHE A 179 11.43 1.84 -10.75
CA PHE A 179 10.57 1.27 -11.77
C PHE A 179 9.75 2.38 -12.42
N ARG A 180 9.89 2.52 -13.74
CA ARG A 180 9.13 3.48 -14.53
C ARG A 180 7.86 2.84 -15.07
N ALA A 181 6.87 3.68 -15.35
CA ALA A 181 5.57 3.24 -15.84
C ALA A 181 5.63 2.45 -17.17
N ASP A 182 6.68 2.67 -17.96
CA ASP A 182 6.93 2.09 -19.28
C ASP A 182 8.00 0.98 -19.30
N ASP A 183 8.49 0.55 -18.13
CA ASP A 183 9.51 -0.50 -18.04
C ASP A 183 9.00 -1.84 -18.59
N SER A 184 9.65 -2.38 -19.62
CA SER A 184 9.32 -3.66 -20.25
C SER A 184 9.74 -4.88 -19.42
N ASP A 185 10.86 -4.77 -18.68
CA ASP A 185 11.47 -5.87 -17.91
C ASP A 185 11.08 -5.88 -16.43
N MET A 186 9.91 -5.30 -16.11
CA MET A 186 9.46 -5.10 -14.72
C MET A 186 9.52 -6.37 -13.87
N GLN A 187 9.10 -7.51 -14.43
CA GLN A 187 9.02 -8.75 -13.64
C GLN A 187 10.40 -9.31 -13.27
N LYS A 188 11.36 -9.27 -14.20
CA LYS A 188 12.74 -9.68 -13.92
C LYS A 188 13.36 -8.80 -12.84
N ARG A 189 13.21 -7.47 -12.97
CA ARG A 189 13.73 -6.49 -12.02
C ARG A 189 13.05 -6.58 -10.65
N MET A 190 11.74 -6.86 -10.64
CA MET A 190 10.96 -7.11 -9.42
C MET A 190 11.49 -8.33 -8.66
N MET A 191 11.83 -9.42 -9.37
CA MET A 191 12.42 -10.60 -8.76
C MET A 191 13.82 -10.32 -8.22
N GLU A 192 14.67 -9.62 -8.98
CA GLU A 192 16.01 -9.22 -8.57
C GLU A 192 15.97 -8.32 -7.32
N ALA A 193 15.02 -7.35 -7.27
CA ALA A 193 14.80 -6.53 -6.09
C ALA A 193 14.37 -7.38 -4.89
N SER A 194 13.48 -8.38 -5.09
CA SER A 194 13.01 -9.26 -4.02
C SER A 194 14.10 -10.15 -3.43
N GLU A 195 15.18 -10.42 -4.15
CA GLU A 195 16.35 -11.18 -3.66
C GLU A 195 17.31 -10.34 -2.81
N THR A 196 17.19 -9.02 -2.89
CA THR A 196 18.08 -8.10 -2.16
C THR A 196 17.89 -8.26 -0.65
N PHE A 197 19.00 -8.30 0.09
CA PHE A 197 19.04 -8.24 1.53
C PHE A 197 20.34 -7.59 2.01
N LEU A 198 20.23 -6.42 2.63
CA LEU A 198 21.41 -5.61 2.98
C LEU A 198 22.09 -6.05 4.26
N LYS A 199 21.33 -6.56 5.26
CA LYS A 199 21.82 -6.82 6.63
C LYS A 199 22.39 -5.55 7.27
N GLY A 200 22.78 -5.61 8.53
CA GLY A 200 23.40 -4.50 9.26
C GLY A 200 22.49 -3.87 10.29
N SER A 201 22.84 -2.67 10.73
CA SER A 201 22.05 -1.86 11.66
C SER A 201 21.00 -1.02 10.92
N THR A 202 20.21 -0.23 11.66
CA THR A 202 19.12 0.56 11.11
C THR A 202 19.47 2.04 11.11
N ASP A 203 19.37 2.72 9.98
CA ASP A 203 19.54 4.16 9.82
C ASP A 203 18.37 4.72 9.00
N PHE A 204 17.52 5.56 9.62
CA PHE A 204 16.34 6.15 8.98
C PHE A 204 16.64 7.39 8.16
N GLU A 205 17.71 8.10 8.45
CA GLU A 205 18.00 9.37 7.79
C GLU A 205 18.35 9.18 6.31
N LYS A 206 19.15 8.18 6.00
CA LYS A 206 19.57 7.89 4.62
C LYS A 206 18.39 7.60 3.69
N PRO A 207 17.48 6.65 4.00
CA PRO A 207 16.36 6.36 3.13
C PRO A 207 15.38 7.53 3.03
N ILE A 208 15.15 8.28 4.10
CA ILE A 208 14.28 9.46 4.08
C ILE A 208 14.86 10.55 3.17
N LYS A 209 16.14 10.91 3.35
CA LYS A 209 16.82 11.91 2.50
C LYS A 209 16.82 11.47 1.03
N LYS A 210 17.02 10.17 0.76
CA LYS A 210 16.95 9.63 -0.59
C LYS A 210 15.54 9.70 -1.17
N ALA A 211 14.52 9.33 -0.41
CA ALA A 211 13.12 9.43 -0.85
C ALA A 211 12.73 10.87 -1.17
N ILE A 212 13.09 11.83 -0.30
CA ILE A 212 12.85 13.25 -0.55
C ILE A 212 13.59 13.74 -1.80
N SER A 213 14.83 13.30 -2.02
CA SER A 213 15.57 13.67 -3.23
C SER A 213 14.90 13.18 -4.52
N LEU A 214 14.23 12.03 -4.47
CA LEU A 214 13.43 11.53 -5.60
C LEU A 214 12.19 12.38 -5.82
N ILE A 215 11.49 12.79 -4.74
CA ILE A 215 10.30 13.66 -4.84
C ILE A 215 10.64 15.04 -5.44
N GLN A 216 11.86 15.52 -5.21
CA GLN A 216 12.33 16.78 -5.78
C GLN A 216 12.68 16.70 -7.27
N ASP A 217 12.85 15.50 -7.83
CA ASP A 217 13.07 15.29 -9.27
C ASP A 217 11.72 15.46 -9.99
N GLU A 218 11.67 16.32 -11.02
CA GLU A 218 10.49 16.61 -11.85
C GLU A 218 9.87 15.37 -12.51
N LYS A 219 10.60 14.26 -12.55
CA LYS A 219 10.11 12.98 -13.06
C LYS A 219 9.11 12.28 -12.13
N TRP A 220 8.93 12.77 -10.92
CA TRP A 220 8.02 12.21 -9.92
C TRP A 220 6.80 13.09 -9.72
N ASN A 221 5.60 12.49 -9.83
CA ASN A 221 4.34 13.20 -9.73
C ASN A 221 3.65 12.93 -8.40
N ASN A 222 3.58 13.95 -7.53
CA ASN A 222 2.88 13.89 -6.24
C ASN A 222 3.16 12.59 -5.46
N ALA A 223 4.43 12.18 -5.41
CA ALA A 223 4.81 10.91 -4.81
C ALA A 223 4.60 10.92 -3.30
N ASP A 224 4.08 9.81 -2.78
CA ASP A 224 3.96 9.56 -1.35
C ASP A 224 4.94 8.48 -0.91
N ILE A 225 5.33 8.50 0.37
CA ILE A 225 6.29 7.57 0.96
C ILE A 225 5.55 6.54 1.82
N VAL A 226 5.89 5.27 1.67
CA VAL A 226 5.53 4.18 2.59
C VAL A 226 6.81 3.69 3.25
N PHE A 227 6.86 3.77 4.57
CA PHE A 227 8.05 3.44 5.36
C PHE A 227 7.78 2.20 6.19
N ILE A 228 8.47 1.09 5.93
CA ILE A 228 8.27 -0.22 6.56
C ILE A 228 9.50 -0.55 7.39
N THR A 229 9.33 -0.76 8.69
CA THR A 229 10.42 -1.08 9.62
C THR A 229 9.90 -1.86 10.83
N ASP A 230 10.76 -2.64 11.47
CA ASP A 230 10.54 -3.23 12.80
C ASP A 230 11.37 -2.52 13.88
N GLY A 231 12.21 -1.56 13.46
CA GLY A 231 13.24 -0.97 14.27
C GLY A 231 12.90 0.39 14.87
N ILE A 232 13.69 0.72 15.89
CA ILE A 232 13.79 2.04 16.47
C ILE A 232 15.09 2.63 15.99
N CYS A 233 15.03 3.83 15.47
CA CYS A 233 16.21 4.61 15.14
C CYS A 233 16.01 6.03 15.63
N ASN A 234 17.04 6.61 16.23
CA ASN A 234 17.01 8.02 16.60
C ASN A 234 17.17 8.87 15.35
N LEU A 235 16.16 9.67 15.07
CA LEU A 235 16.24 10.70 14.05
C LEU A 235 16.83 11.98 14.69
N SER A 236 17.81 12.62 14.04
CA SER A 236 18.33 13.89 14.51
C SER A 236 17.27 14.99 14.38
N ASP A 237 17.29 15.96 15.28
CA ASP A 237 16.38 17.11 15.26
C ASP A 237 16.49 17.92 13.95
N GLU A 238 17.67 17.93 13.35
CA GLU A 238 17.91 18.57 12.05
C GLU A 238 17.17 17.82 10.94
N CYS A 239 17.25 16.49 10.94
CA CYS A 239 16.55 15.67 9.96
C CYS A 239 15.03 15.76 10.14
N GLU A 240 14.53 15.79 11.37
CA GLU A 240 13.09 15.98 11.64
C GLU A 240 12.58 17.32 11.08
N LYS A 241 13.31 18.41 11.32
CA LYS A 241 12.98 19.75 10.78
C LYS A 241 13.00 19.74 9.25
N TYR A 242 14.02 19.15 8.66
CA TYR A 242 14.16 19.02 7.22
C TYR A 242 12.97 18.26 6.59
N VAL A 243 12.57 17.14 7.19
CA VAL A 243 11.43 16.35 6.69
C VAL A 243 10.12 17.16 6.74
N LYS A 244 9.85 17.85 7.87
CA LYS A 244 8.65 18.69 8.02
C LYS A 244 8.61 19.85 7.03
N GLU A 245 9.76 20.49 6.79
CA GLU A 245 9.87 21.54 5.78
C GLU A 245 9.58 21.01 4.38
N MET A 246 10.17 19.87 4.01
CA MET A 246 9.98 19.25 2.70
C MET A 246 8.54 18.74 2.51
N GLN A 247 7.91 18.18 3.54
CA GLN A 247 6.49 17.79 3.50
C GLN A 247 5.58 19.00 3.22
N SER A 248 5.88 20.14 3.85
CA SER A 248 5.12 21.38 3.66
C SER A 248 5.28 21.94 2.24
N LYS A 249 6.52 21.89 1.72
CA LYS A 249 6.89 22.42 0.40
C LYS A 249 6.35 21.56 -0.75
N HIS A 250 6.52 20.24 -0.68
CA HIS A 250 6.19 19.30 -1.76
C HIS A 250 4.87 18.56 -1.53
N LYS A 251 4.19 18.80 -0.40
CA LYS A 251 2.85 18.28 -0.05
C LYS A 251 2.73 16.74 -0.12
N PHE A 252 3.81 16.01 0.16
CA PHE A 252 3.79 14.56 0.24
C PHE A 252 3.43 14.07 1.65
N SER A 253 2.96 12.84 1.72
CA SER A 253 2.67 12.16 3.00
C SER A 253 3.58 10.96 3.21
N ILE A 254 3.92 10.70 4.47
CA ILE A 254 4.64 9.50 4.88
C ILE A 254 3.68 8.63 5.67
N THR A 255 3.53 7.37 5.23
CA THR A 255 2.77 6.34 5.94
C THR A 255 3.77 5.35 6.52
N GLY A 256 3.82 5.24 7.84
CA GLY A 256 4.65 4.27 8.55
C GLY A 256 3.95 2.93 8.72
N ILE A 257 4.70 1.85 8.60
CA ILE A 257 4.29 0.49 8.97
C ILE A 257 5.31 -0.03 9.94
N LEU A 258 4.88 -0.26 11.18
CA LEU A 258 5.70 -0.81 12.23
C LEU A 258 5.42 -2.30 12.37
N LEU A 259 6.45 -3.09 12.17
CA LEU A 259 6.44 -4.55 12.31
C LEU A 259 6.80 -4.90 13.76
N ASP A 260 5.91 -4.59 14.70
CA ASP A 260 6.12 -4.82 16.13
C ASP A 260 5.41 -6.08 16.62
N GLU A 261 5.92 -6.67 17.70
CA GLU A 261 5.35 -7.82 18.37
C GLU A 261 4.61 -7.47 19.69
N GLY A 262 4.27 -6.17 19.86
CA GLY A 262 3.49 -5.69 21.00
C GLY A 262 4.30 -5.06 22.13
N GLU A 263 5.59 -4.80 21.93
CA GLU A 263 6.39 -4.02 22.90
C GLU A 263 6.08 -2.53 22.79
N ASN A 264 5.89 -1.86 23.93
CA ASN A 264 5.69 -0.41 24.01
C ASN A 264 6.99 0.33 23.69
N MET A 265 7.26 0.51 22.42
CA MET A 265 8.44 1.26 21.96
C MET A 265 8.06 2.70 21.62
N SER A 266 8.85 3.67 22.06
CA SER A 266 8.72 5.07 21.66
C SER A 266 9.29 5.25 20.26
N PHE A 267 8.51 5.82 19.33
CA PHE A 267 8.76 5.65 17.92
C PHE A 267 9.27 6.91 17.25
N SER A 268 10.41 6.77 16.61
CA SER A 268 10.92 7.78 15.67
C SER A 268 10.00 8.01 14.48
N LEU A 269 9.18 7.02 14.11
CA LEU A 269 8.17 7.14 13.04
C LEU A 269 7.12 8.22 13.33
N GLU A 270 6.71 8.41 14.59
CA GLU A 270 5.71 9.42 14.98
C GLU A 270 6.19 10.85 14.69
N LYS A 271 7.49 11.06 14.62
CA LYS A 271 8.08 12.37 14.35
C LYS A 271 7.84 12.86 12.93
N PHE A 272 7.65 11.94 11.95
CA PHE A 272 7.55 12.30 10.55
C PHE A 272 6.42 11.60 9.77
N ALA A 273 5.87 10.49 10.27
CA ALA A 273 4.80 9.78 9.60
C ALA A 273 3.43 10.37 9.98
N LYS A 274 2.59 10.61 8.98
CA LYS A 274 1.22 11.11 9.17
C LYS A 274 0.26 10.04 9.66
N LYS A 275 0.47 8.79 9.26
CA LYS A 275 -0.32 7.63 9.64
C LYS A 275 0.63 6.48 9.93
N ILE A 276 0.40 5.78 11.02
CA ILE A 276 1.21 4.62 11.42
C ILE A 276 0.28 3.43 11.58
N TYR A 277 0.65 2.32 10.98
CA TYR A 277 0.03 1.02 11.19
C TYR A 277 0.96 0.16 12.03
N ARG A 278 0.41 -0.49 13.04
CA ARG A 278 1.15 -1.41 13.93
C ARG A 278 0.66 -2.83 13.73
N THR A 279 1.57 -3.76 13.53
CA THR A 279 1.21 -5.17 13.34
C THR A 279 0.81 -5.86 14.64
N SER A 280 1.09 -5.26 15.79
CA SER A 280 0.57 -5.68 17.09
C SER A 280 -0.90 -5.32 17.31
N GLU A 281 -1.38 -4.22 16.70
CA GLU A 281 -2.75 -3.74 16.87
C GLU A 281 -3.69 -4.25 15.78
N LEU A 282 -3.18 -4.46 14.57
CA LEU A 282 -3.94 -4.87 13.40
C LEU A 282 -3.31 -6.10 12.75
N CYS A 283 -4.16 -7.00 12.25
CA CYS A 283 -3.69 -8.13 11.47
C CYS A 283 -2.89 -7.64 10.25
N LYS A 284 -1.76 -8.30 9.96
CA LYS A 284 -0.90 -7.99 8.79
C LYS A 284 -1.68 -7.93 7.47
N ASP A 285 -2.69 -8.78 7.32
CA ASP A 285 -3.53 -8.82 6.12
C ASP A 285 -4.42 -7.58 6.01
N ASP A 286 -4.99 -7.10 7.13
CA ASP A 286 -5.83 -5.90 7.14
C ASP A 286 -5.03 -4.65 6.83
N ILE A 287 -3.80 -4.56 7.36
CA ILE A 287 -2.86 -3.48 7.05
C ILE A 287 -2.56 -3.46 5.55
N ALA A 288 -2.18 -4.61 4.98
CA ALA A 288 -1.87 -4.72 3.56
C ALA A 288 -3.07 -4.30 2.69
N VAL A 289 -4.27 -4.79 3.01
CA VAL A 289 -5.51 -4.46 2.29
C VAL A 289 -5.85 -2.97 2.40
N ASP A 290 -5.69 -2.35 3.58
CA ASP A 290 -6.00 -0.93 3.77
C ASP A 290 -5.02 -0.04 2.99
N ILE A 291 -3.72 -0.36 3.02
CA ILE A 291 -2.71 0.36 2.24
C ILE A 291 -3.00 0.27 0.74
N MET A 292 -3.32 -0.92 0.25
CA MET A 292 -3.66 -1.13 -1.16
C MET A 292 -4.92 -0.33 -1.58
N LYS A 293 -5.95 -0.30 -0.73
CA LYS A 293 -7.18 0.46 -1.01
C LYS A 293 -6.93 1.97 -1.03
N ASN A 294 -6.07 2.46 -0.15
CA ASN A 294 -5.77 3.90 -0.04
C ASN A 294 -4.85 4.42 -1.15
N ARG A 295 -4.20 3.50 -1.90
CA ARG A 295 -3.25 3.82 -2.99
C ARG A 295 -3.79 3.49 -4.39
N ARG A 296 -5.03 3.05 -4.49
CA ARG A 296 -5.72 2.66 -5.73
C ARG A 296 -6.16 3.82 -6.62
#